data_01c4b3d23d63f6fa5d819892c8c52e35
#
_entry.id   01c4b3d23d63f6fa5d819892c8c52e35
#
_cell.length_a   1.000
_cell.length_b   1.000
_cell.length_c   1.000
_cell.angle_alpha   90.00
_cell.angle_beta   90.00
_cell.angle_gamma   90.00
#
_symmetry.space_group_name_H-M   'P 1'
#
loop_
_entity.id
_entity.type
_entity.pdbx_description
1 polymer ?
#
loop_
_entity_poly.entity_id
_entity_poly.type
_entity_poly.pdbx_seq_one_letter_code
_entity_poly.pdbx_strand_id
1 'polypeptide(L)'
;MSFNVNEKGYYGEFGGAYIPEMLYPNVEELRQKYLSIMDEPDFKAEFNQLLKDYVGRPSPLYFAKRLSEKYNTKVYLKREDLNHTGAHKVNNTIGQILLAKRLGKKRIIAETGAGQHGVATATVCALMGIECIVYMGEIDIARQAPNVARMKMLGAEVRPALSGSRTLKDATNEAIREWINNPVDTHYIIGSAIGPHPYPDMVTRFQSIISEEIKWQLKEKEGRENPDYVVACIGGRSNAAGTYYHFLHEPEVGIIAVEAAGKGVDSGHSAATSKLGKVGVIHGCKTHLMQTPDGQITEPYSISAGLDYPGVGPLHAHLAQTGRGEFFSVTDDDAMNAGLQLTKLEGIIPAIESAHAFAVLDQKKFKPTDVVVISLSGRGDKDLDNYIEYFKL
;
A
#
# COMPACT_ATOMS: atom_id res chain seq x y z
N MET A 1 -19.49 -10.38 -12.21
CA MET A 1 -19.15 -9.01 -11.74
C MET A 1 -17.70 -8.77 -12.09
N SER A 2 -17.32 -7.62 -12.65
CA SER A 2 -15.93 -7.34 -13.03
C SER A 2 -15.22 -6.59 -11.92
N PHE A 3 -13.99 -7.01 -11.60
CA PHE A 3 -13.09 -6.31 -10.68
C PHE A 3 -11.96 -5.59 -11.42
N ASN A 4 -12.03 -5.55 -12.75
CA ASN A 4 -11.13 -4.75 -13.57
C ASN A 4 -11.67 -3.32 -13.68
N VAL A 5 -10.73 -2.37 -13.81
CA VAL A 5 -11.08 -1.00 -14.12
C VAL A 5 -11.68 -0.90 -15.52
N ASN A 6 -12.71 -0.08 -15.69
CA ASN A 6 -13.27 0.21 -17.01
C ASN A 6 -12.49 1.33 -17.72
N GLU A 7 -12.81 1.60 -18.99
CA GLU A 7 -12.15 2.62 -19.81
C GLU A 7 -12.22 4.05 -19.23
N LYS A 8 -13.22 4.32 -18.38
CA LYS A 8 -13.39 5.61 -17.69
C LYS A 8 -12.66 5.67 -16.34
N GLY A 9 -11.94 4.60 -15.97
CA GLY A 9 -11.18 4.55 -14.73
C GLY A 9 -11.98 4.16 -13.49
N TYR A 10 -13.09 3.43 -13.65
CA TYR A 10 -13.93 3.02 -12.53
C TYR A 10 -13.92 1.52 -12.27
N TYR A 11 -13.89 1.15 -10.99
CA TYR A 11 -14.23 -0.14 -10.43
C TYR A 11 -15.68 -0.06 -9.91
N GLY A 12 -16.64 -0.57 -10.67
CA GLY A 12 -18.06 -0.32 -10.38
C GLY A 12 -18.38 1.18 -10.42
N GLU A 13 -18.74 1.76 -9.28
CA GLU A 13 -18.98 3.20 -9.15
C GLU A 13 -17.80 4.01 -8.61
N PHE A 14 -16.69 3.35 -8.18
CA PHE A 14 -15.54 3.97 -7.54
C PHE A 14 -14.38 4.18 -8.52
N GLY A 15 -13.68 5.30 -8.40
CA GLY A 15 -12.55 5.65 -9.27
C GLY A 15 -12.76 6.98 -9.96
N GLY A 16 -12.44 7.03 -11.26
CA GLY A 16 -12.48 8.25 -12.06
C GLY A 16 -11.29 9.17 -11.86
N ALA A 17 -11.34 10.36 -12.42
CA ALA A 17 -10.31 11.39 -12.29
C ALA A 17 -10.96 12.75 -11.99
N TYR A 18 -11.07 13.07 -10.72
CA TYR A 18 -11.64 14.34 -10.21
C TYR A 18 -10.47 15.30 -9.93
N ILE A 19 -9.98 15.91 -10.99
CA ILE A 19 -8.78 16.74 -10.98
C ILE A 19 -9.08 18.17 -11.47
N PRO A 20 -8.29 19.17 -11.03
CA PRO A 20 -8.31 20.48 -11.67
C PRO A 20 -7.93 20.39 -13.14
N GLU A 21 -8.52 21.26 -13.96
CA GLU A 21 -8.27 21.31 -15.41
C GLU A 21 -6.79 21.45 -15.79
N MET A 22 -5.99 22.09 -14.94
CA MET A 22 -4.54 22.26 -15.16
C MET A 22 -3.77 20.93 -15.11
N LEU A 23 -4.26 19.92 -14.39
CA LEU A 23 -3.66 18.60 -14.37
C LEU A 23 -4.16 17.67 -15.47
N TYR A 24 -5.24 18.05 -16.16
CA TYR A 24 -5.85 17.20 -17.17
C TYR A 24 -4.85 16.73 -18.24
N PRO A 25 -4.00 17.57 -18.83
CA PRO A 25 -3.04 17.13 -19.83
C PRO A 25 -2.08 16.05 -19.32
N ASN A 26 -1.62 16.14 -18.07
CA ASN A 26 -0.69 15.19 -17.47
C ASN A 26 -1.34 13.85 -17.17
N VAL A 27 -2.52 13.89 -16.57
CA VAL A 27 -3.27 12.68 -16.21
C VAL A 27 -3.75 11.99 -17.48
N GLU A 28 -4.17 12.75 -18.49
CA GLU A 28 -4.61 12.21 -19.78
C GLU A 28 -3.45 11.59 -20.57
N GLU A 29 -2.27 12.25 -20.61
CA GLU A 29 -1.06 11.66 -21.20
C GLU A 29 -0.73 10.32 -20.55
N LEU A 30 -0.75 10.27 -19.22
CA LEU A 30 -0.48 9.06 -18.47
C LEU A 30 -1.53 7.98 -18.78
N ARG A 31 -2.81 8.33 -18.76
CA ARG A 31 -3.92 7.42 -19.07
C ARG A 31 -3.80 6.79 -20.46
N GLN A 32 -3.42 7.57 -21.45
CA GLN A 32 -3.28 7.09 -22.84
C GLN A 32 -2.07 6.20 -23.05
N LYS A 33 -0.99 6.43 -22.29
CA LYS A 33 0.32 5.81 -22.58
C LYS A 33 0.74 4.70 -21.61
N TYR A 34 0.22 4.67 -20.36
CA TYR A 34 0.78 3.77 -19.34
C TYR A 34 0.70 2.29 -19.72
N LEU A 35 -0.43 1.83 -20.27
CA LEU A 35 -0.58 0.42 -20.69
C LEU A 35 0.33 0.08 -21.87
N SER A 36 0.38 0.94 -22.90
CA SER A 36 1.22 0.68 -24.06
C SER A 36 2.70 0.64 -23.68
N ILE A 37 3.16 1.57 -22.84
CA ILE A 37 4.55 1.57 -22.36
C ILE A 37 4.84 0.33 -21.49
N MET A 38 3.94 -0.02 -20.57
CA MET A 38 4.10 -1.21 -19.73
C MET A 38 4.14 -2.50 -20.55
N ASP A 39 3.53 -2.53 -21.73
CA ASP A 39 3.51 -3.68 -22.62
C ASP A 39 4.71 -3.75 -23.56
N GLU A 40 5.51 -2.70 -23.67
CA GLU A 40 6.75 -2.71 -24.48
C GLU A 40 7.73 -3.78 -23.98
N PRO A 41 8.33 -4.58 -24.88
CA PRO A 41 9.25 -5.65 -24.49
C PRO A 41 10.47 -5.16 -23.71
N ASP A 42 11.03 -4.01 -24.08
CA ASP A 42 12.17 -3.39 -23.41
C ASP A 42 11.81 -2.81 -22.03
N PHE A 43 10.59 -2.26 -21.85
CA PHE A 43 10.10 -1.87 -20.54
C PHE A 43 10.00 -3.09 -19.62
N LYS A 44 9.36 -4.17 -20.09
CA LYS A 44 9.20 -5.41 -19.32
C LYS A 44 10.56 -6.00 -18.96
N ALA A 45 11.51 -6.00 -19.90
CA ALA A 45 12.85 -6.50 -19.64
C ALA A 45 13.58 -5.68 -18.58
N GLU A 46 13.60 -4.34 -18.69
CA GLU A 46 14.24 -3.44 -17.72
C GLU A 46 13.56 -3.54 -16.36
N PHE A 47 12.23 -3.55 -16.32
CA PHE A 47 11.46 -3.68 -15.08
C PHE A 47 11.77 -5.01 -14.36
N ASN A 48 11.71 -6.13 -15.07
CA ASN A 48 11.99 -7.46 -14.51
C ASN A 48 13.44 -7.60 -14.06
N GLN A 49 14.40 -7.03 -14.82
CA GLN A 49 15.81 -7.02 -14.44
C GLN A 49 16.03 -6.26 -13.12
N LEU A 50 15.42 -5.08 -12.97
CA LEU A 50 15.51 -4.31 -11.72
C LEU A 50 14.81 -5.00 -10.56
N LEU A 51 13.64 -5.60 -10.80
CA LEU A 51 12.97 -6.39 -9.77
C LEU A 51 13.83 -7.54 -9.28
N LYS A 52 14.52 -8.23 -10.19
CA LYS A 52 15.39 -9.36 -9.86
C LYS A 52 16.67 -8.91 -9.16
N ASP A 53 17.45 -8.04 -9.78
CA ASP A 53 18.83 -7.80 -9.38
C ASP A 53 18.97 -6.65 -8.36
N TYR A 54 18.02 -5.70 -8.37
CA TYR A 54 18.06 -4.56 -7.48
C TYR A 54 17.09 -4.70 -6.30
N VAL A 55 15.88 -5.15 -6.54
CA VAL A 55 14.87 -5.36 -5.48
C VAL A 55 15.10 -6.66 -4.73
N GLY A 56 15.64 -7.69 -5.38
CA GLY A 56 15.89 -9.01 -4.80
C GLY A 56 14.71 -9.97 -4.90
N ARG A 57 13.87 -9.80 -5.94
CA ARG A 57 12.74 -10.69 -6.20
C ARG A 57 13.17 -11.98 -6.91
N PRO A 58 12.41 -13.10 -6.78
CA PRO A 58 11.13 -13.21 -6.08
C PRO A 58 11.27 -13.13 -4.56
N SER A 59 10.32 -12.43 -3.90
CA SER A 59 10.27 -12.48 -2.44
C SER A 59 9.79 -13.86 -1.98
N PRO A 60 10.35 -14.44 -0.88
CA PRO A 60 9.98 -15.78 -0.45
C PRO A 60 8.51 -15.90 -0.04
N LEU A 61 7.90 -17.04 -0.34
CA LEU A 61 6.68 -17.50 0.30
C LEU A 61 7.09 -18.48 1.44
N TYR A 62 7.14 -17.98 2.66
CA TYR A 62 7.65 -18.68 3.84
C TYR A 62 6.54 -19.42 4.57
N PHE A 63 6.71 -20.71 4.82
CA PHE A 63 5.79 -21.48 5.66
C PHE A 63 6.07 -21.18 7.14
N ALA A 64 5.14 -20.51 7.81
CA ALA A 64 5.27 -20.10 9.21
C ALA A 64 4.83 -21.28 10.11
N LYS A 65 5.77 -22.17 10.41
CA LYS A 65 5.48 -23.46 11.06
C LYS A 65 4.83 -23.29 12.44
N ARG A 66 5.44 -22.51 13.32
CA ARG A 66 4.95 -22.35 14.70
C ARG A 66 3.64 -21.55 14.75
N LEU A 67 3.48 -20.62 13.81
CA LEU A 67 2.21 -19.90 13.66
C LEU A 67 1.12 -20.85 13.16
N SER A 68 1.42 -21.71 12.19
CA SER A 68 0.51 -22.74 11.68
C SER A 68 0.08 -23.74 12.76
N GLU A 69 1.02 -24.20 13.58
CA GLU A 69 0.75 -25.08 14.72
C GLU A 69 -0.19 -24.42 15.73
N LYS A 70 0.06 -23.13 16.07
CA LYS A 70 -0.77 -22.37 17.02
C LYS A 70 -2.21 -22.23 16.57
N TYR A 71 -2.43 -21.91 15.28
CA TYR A 71 -3.78 -21.67 14.76
C TYR A 71 -4.42 -22.89 14.09
N ASN A 72 -3.71 -24.02 14.09
CA ASN A 72 -4.17 -25.27 13.48
C ASN A 72 -4.66 -25.08 12.03
N THR A 73 -3.86 -24.33 11.23
CA THR A 73 -4.10 -24.08 9.80
C THR A 73 -2.77 -23.80 9.12
N LYS A 74 -2.67 -23.94 7.78
CA LYS A 74 -1.42 -23.66 7.08
C LYS A 74 -1.28 -22.16 6.84
N VAL A 75 -0.32 -21.51 7.48
CA VAL A 75 -0.03 -20.08 7.32
C VAL A 75 1.25 -19.90 6.54
N TYR A 76 1.17 -19.18 5.43
CA TYR A 76 2.29 -18.74 4.61
C TYR A 76 2.44 -17.22 4.67
N LEU A 77 3.67 -16.75 4.74
CA LEU A 77 4.00 -15.33 4.71
C LEU A 77 4.62 -14.97 3.37
N LYS A 78 4.02 -14.05 2.65
CA LYS A 78 4.64 -13.44 1.47
C LYS A 78 5.57 -12.34 1.96
N ARG A 79 6.89 -12.59 1.89
CA ARG A 79 7.97 -11.85 2.56
C ARG A 79 8.38 -10.60 1.79
N GLU A 80 7.47 -9.63 1.63
CA GLU A 80 7.77 -8.33 1.00
C GLU A 80 8.69 -7.45 1.87
N ASP A 81 8.81 -7.76 3.14
CA ASP A 81 9.75 -7.16 4.10
C ASP A 81 11.23 -7.41 3.76
N LEU A 82 11.52 -8.42 2.93
CA LEU A 82 12.89 -8.75 2.48
C LEU A 82 13.31 -8.03 1.20
N ASN A 83 12.41 -7.33 0.53
CA ASN A 83 12.75 -6.53 -0.63
C ASN A 83 13.71 -5.40 -0.26
N HIS A 84 14.50 -4.93 -1.22
CA HIS A 84 15.28 -3.70 -1.05
C HIS A 84 14.39 -2.57 -0.54
N THR A 85 14.86 -1.74 0.37
CA THR A 85 14.13 -0.75 1.19
C THR A 85 13.28 -1.33 2.33
N GLY A 86 13.13 -2.65 2.42
CA GLY A 86 12.45 -3.33 3.54
C GLY A 86 10.93 -3.36 3.46
N ALA A 87 10.34 -3.17 2.28
CA ALA A 87 8.90 -3.20 2.07
C ALA A 87 8.51 -3.37 0.58
N HIS A 88 7.22 -3.67 0.33
CA HIS A 88 6.64 -3.80 -1.01
C HIS A 88 6.69 -2.54 -1.87
N LYS A 89 6.90 -1.35 -1.28
CA LYS A 89 6.78 -0.05 -1.98
C LYS A 89 7.70 0.07 -3.19
N VAL A 90 8.88 -0.54 -3.13
CA VAL A 90 9.87 -0.49 -4.19
C VAL A 90 9.37 -1.08 -5.52
N ASN A 91 8.48 -2.08 -5.50
CA ASN A 91 7.92 -2.67 -6.72
C ASN A 91 7.22 -1.61 -7.58
N ASN A 92 6.36 -0.83 -6.95
CA ASN A 92 5.61 0.24 -7.59
C ASN A 92 6.51 1.41 -8.02
N THR A 93 7.45 1.82 -7.16
CA THR A 93 8.31 2.98 -7.47
C THR A 93 9.26 2.69 -8.64
N ILE A 94 9.77 1.46 -8.79
CA ILE A 94 10.52 1.03 -9.98
C ILE A 94 9.65 1.16 -11.24
N GLY A 95 8.42 0.67 -11.21
CA GLY A 95 7.52 0.77 -12.36
C GLY A 95 7.23 2.22 -12.74
N GLN A 96 6.88 3.05 -11.75
CA GLN A 96 6.55 4.45 -12.02
C GLN A 96 7.76 5.30 -12.46
N ILE A 97 8.96 5.07 -11.92
CA ILE A 97 10.14 5.82 -12.34
C ILE A 97 10.53 5.48 -13.79
N LEU A 98 10.43 4.21 -14.19
CA LEU A 98 10.66 3.78 -15.57
C LEU A 98 9.65 4.40 -16.52
N LEU A 99 8.37 4.46 -16.12
CA LEU A 99 7.31 5.11 -16.89
C LEU A 99 7.56 6.61 -17.01
N ALA A 100 7.88 7.29 -15.91
CA ALA A 100 8.20 8.72 -15.91
C ALA A 100 9.38 9.06 -16.83
N LYS A 101 10.42 8.23 -16.82
CA LYS A 101 11.60 8.38 -17.70
C LYS A 101 11.22 8.26 -19.18
N ARG A 102 10.35 7.29 -19.56
CA ARG A 102 9.86 7.15 -20.94
C ARG A 102 8.93 8.29 -21.37
N LEU A 103 8.22 8.90 -20.41
CA LEU A 103 7.43 10.12 -20.65
C LEU A 103 8.27 11.40 -20.67
N GLY A 104 9.60 11.31 -20.53
CA GLY A 104 10.51 12.45 -20.57
C GLY A 104 10.45 13.36 -19.33
N LYS A 105 9.90 12.87 -18.21
CA LYS A 105 9.83 13.65 -16.96
C LYS A 105 11.22 13.76 -16.33
N LYS A 106 11.52 14.94 -15.78
CA LYS A 106 12.86 15.26 -15.23
C LYS A 106 12.87 15.40 -13.73
N ARG A 107 11.70 15.48 -13.12
CA ARG A 107 11.49 15.74 -11.71
C ARG A 107 10.41 14.83 -11.15
N ILE A 108 10.69 14.26 -9.99
CA ILE A 108 9.75 13.37 -9.27
C ILE A 108 9.32 14.05 -7.98
N ILE A 109 8.02 13.97 -7.71
CA ILE A 109 7.46 14.30 -6.41
C ILE A 109 6.76 13.08 -5.82
N ALA A 110 6.70 13.00 -4.49
CA ALA A 110 5.97 11.96 -3.77
C ALA A 110 5.43 12.49 -2.45
N GLU A 111 4.41 11.84 -1.92
CA GLU A 111 3.94 11.95 -0.55
C GLU A 111 4.47 10.80 0.30
N THR A 112 4.53 10.98 1.62
CA THR A 112 4.79 9.87 2.54
C THR A 112 4.25 10.17 3.94
N GLY A 113 3.74 9.14 4.65
CA GLY A 113 3.40 9.18 6.07
C GLY A 113 4.48 8.47 6.89
N ALA A 114 4.47 7.15 6.95
CA ALA A 114 5.48 6.34 7.66
C ALA A 114 6.91 6.42 7.07
N GLY A 115 7.12 7.15 5.97
CA GLY A 115 8.42 7.32 5.33
C GLY A 115 8.81 6.23 4.34
N GLN A 116 8.18 5.05 4.36
CA GLN A 116 8.58 3.92 3.50
C GLN A 116 8.40 4.21 2.00
N HIS A 117 7.32 4.88 1.61
CA HIS A 117 7.12 5.28 0.23
C HIS A 117 8.13 6.35 -0.20
N GLY A 118 8.38 7.34 0.66
CA GLY A 118 9.39 8.37 0.43
C GLY A 118 10.79 7.78 0.24
N VAL A 119 11.20 6.83 1.10
CA VAL A 119 12.48 6.12 0.96
C VAL A 119 12.53 5.35 -0.35
N ALA A 120 11.48 4.60 -0.70
CA ALA A 120 11.46 3.84 -1.95
C ALA A 120 11.53 4.77 -3.18
N THR A 121 10.83 5.92 -3.16
CA THR A 121 10.87 6.92 -4.24
C THR A 121 12.25 7.57 -4.33
N ALA A 122 12.82 8.02 -3.20
CA ALA A 122 14.17 8.58 -3.17
C ALA A 122 15.21 7.58 -3.70
N THR A 123 15.06 6.29 -3.35
CA THR A 123 15.93 5.21 -3.81
C THR A 123 15.94 5.08 -5.33
N VAL A 124 14.77 5.01 -5.95
CA VAL A 124 14.70 4.88 -7.42
C VAL A 124 15.09 6.17 -8.15
N CYS A 125 14.87 7.33 -7.55
CA CYS A 125 15.34 8.61 -8.09
C CYS A 125 16.86 8.71 -8.06
N ALA A 126 17.51 8.28 -6.95
CA ALA A 126 18.96 8.18 -6.86
C ALA A 126 19.52 7.21 -7.90
N LEU A 127 18.91 6.04 -8.07
CA LEU A 127 19.30 5.04 -9.07
C LEU A 127 19.24 5.60 -10.50
N MET A 128 18.23 6.42 -10.82
CA MET A 128 18.02 6.96 -12.16
C MET A 128 18.63 8.35 -12.38
N GLY A 129 19.20 8.98 -11.34
CA GLY A 129 19.76 10.33 -11.43
C GLY A 129 18.71 11.41 -11.69
N ILE A 130 17.49 11.28 -11.12
CA ILE A 130 16.37 12.20 -11.31
C ILE A 130 16.12 12.99 -10.01
N GLU A 131 15.82 14.29 -10.13
CA GLU A 131 15.46 15.14 -8.98
C GLU A 131 14.25 14.57 -8.23
N CYS A 132 14.34 14.55 -6.89
CA CYS A 132 13.31 13.99 -6.02
C CYS A 132 12.93 14.94 -4.89
N ILE A 133 11.63 15.22 -4.77
CA ILE A 133 11.06 15.97 -3.65
C ILE A 133 9.99 15.11 -3.00
N VAL A 134 10.11 14.92 -1.67
CA VAL A 134 9.15 14.14 -0.88
C VAL A 134 8.44 15.05 0.11
N TYR A 135 7.12 15.10 0.02
CA TYR A 135 6.27 15.78 0.98
C TYR A 135 5.92 14.86 2.13
N MET A 136 6.08 15.35 3.35
CA MET A 136 5.81 14.59 4.57
C MET A 136 5.20 15.49 5.63
N GLY A 137 4.20 15.02 6.36
CA GLY A 137 3.62 15.79 7.46
C GLY A 137 4.66 16.14 8.51
N GLU A 138 4.63 17.36 9.05
CA GLU A 138 5.59 17.80 10.07
C GLU A 138 5.63 16.85 11.29
N ILE A 139 4.46 16.36 11.71
CA ILE A 139 4.35 15.40 12.81
C ILE A 139 5.00 14.06 12.43
N ASP A 140 4.79 13.60 11.20
CA ASP A 140 5.36 12.34 10.73
C ASP A 140 6.88 12.45 10.53
N ILE A 141 7.41 13.62 10.13
CA ILE A 141 8.86 13.88 10.08
C ILE A 141 9.51 13.64 11.44
N ALA A 142 8.89 14.13 12.51
CA ALA A 142 9.41 13.91 13.86
C ALA A 142 9.33 12.45 14.30
N ARG A 143 8.21 11.77 13.98
CA ARG A 143 8.00 10.35 14.35
C ARG A 143 8.90 9.38 13.58
N GLN A 144 9.30 9.73 12.37
CA GLN A 144 9.98 8.85 11.43
C GLN A 144 11.36 9.40 10.99
N ALA A 145 12.07 10.04 11.93
CA ALA A 145 13.37 10.66 11.68
C ALA A 145 14.39 9.75 10.96
N PRO A 146 14.51 8.44 11.25
CA PRO A 146 15.41 7.56 10.51
C PRO A 146 15.07 7.45 9.00
N ASN A 147 13.81 7.44 8.62
CA ASN A 147 13.41 7.42 7.22
C ASN A 147 13.66 8.77 6.53
N VAL A 148 13.47 9.88 7.25
CA VAL A 148 13.85 11.21 6.77
C VAL A 148 15.35 11.30 6.49
N ALA A 149 16.17 10.78 7.38
CA ALA A 149 17.62 10.72 7.18
C ALA A 149 17.99 9.88 5.94
N ARG A 150 17.35 8.71 5.75
CA ARG A 150 17.55 7.88 4.55
C ARG A 150 17.20 8.62 3.26
N MET A 151 16.05 9.30 3.20
CA MET A 151 15.64 10.09 2.03
C MET A 151 16.67 11.18 1.70
N LYS A 152 17.16 11.91 2.71
CA LYS A 152 18.19 12.95 2.52
C LYS A 152 19.53 12.35 2.07
N MET A 153 19.95 11.21 2.61
CA MET A 153 21.17 10.50 2.16
C MET A 153 21.07 10.05 0.70
N LEU A 154 19.86 9.72 0.23
CA LEU A 154 19.58 9.35 -1.16
C LEU A 154 19.47 10.58 -2.08
N GLY A 155 19.66 11.78 -1.56
CA GLY A 155 19.64 13.03 -2.34
C GLY A 155 18.25 13.64 -2.52
N ALA A 156 17.21 13.12 -1.88
CA ALA A 156 15.88 13.71 -1.94
C ALA A 156 15.74 14.91 -1.01
N GLU A 157 15.03 15.95 -1.49
CA GLU A 157 14.55 17.04 -0.65
C GLU A 157 13.29 16.59 0.09
N VAL A 158 13.27 16.72 1.42
CA VAL A 158 12.07 16.44 2.23
C VAL A 158 11.42 17.75 2.64
N ARG A 159 10.20 18.00 2.15
CA ARG A 159 9.41 19.21 2.44
C ARG A 159 8.30 18.93 3.44
N PRO A 160 8.20 19.70 4.54
CA PRO A 160 7.15 19.52 5.52
C PRO A 160 5.80 20.02 5.01
N ALA A 161 4.74 19.25 5.21
CA ALA A 161 3.36 19.73 5.13
C ALA A 161 2.97 20.33 6.48
N LEU A 162 2.71 21.64 6.49
CA LEU A 162 2.47 22.45 7.70
C LEU A 162 0.98 22.75 7.94
N SER A 163 0.12 22.44 6.98
CA SER A 163 -1.32 22.71 7.05
C SER A 163 -2.10 21.51 7.60
N GLY A 164 -3.33 21.72 8.04
CA GLY A 164 -4.25 20.69 8.52
C GLY A 164 -3.74 19.91 9.73
N SER A 165 -3.90 18.60 9.71
CA SER A 165 -3.41 17.68 10.76
C SER A 165 -1.89 17.45 10.68
N ARG A 166 -1.22 17.94 9.66
CA ARG A 166 0.23 17.79 9.40
C ARG A 166 0.68 16.32 9.35
N THR A 167 -0.16 15.48 8.72
CA THR A 167 0.04 14.05 8.51
C THR A 167 -0.02 13.69 7.03
N LEU A 168 -0.08 12.39 6.69
CA LEU A 168 -0.09 11.87 5.32
C LEU A 168 -1.12 12.54 4.39
N LYS A 169 -2.34 12.83 4.89
CA LYS A 169 -3.38 13.49 4.08
C LYS A 169 -2.90 14.86 3.58
N ASP A 170 -2.27 15.63 4.46
CA ASP A 170 -1.81 16.98 4.12
C ASP A 170 -0.54 16.95 3.27
N ALA A 171 0.34 15.97 3.48
CA ALA A 171 1.46 15.70 2.59
C ALA A 171 0.98 15.41 1.15
N THR A 172 -0.10 14.63 0.99
CA THR A 172 -0.72 14.38 -0.31
C THR A 172 -1.29 15.67 -0.93
N ASN A 173 -1.94 16.50 -0.13
CA ASN A 173 -2.45 17.80 -0.59
C ASN A 173 -1.31 18.70 -1.10
N GLU A 174 -0.19 18.77 -0.37
CA GLU A 174 0.96 19.59 -0.80
C GLU A 174 1.62 19.03 -2.07
N ALA A 175 1.75 17.72 -2.19
CA ALA A 175 2.25 17.08 -3.40
C ALA A 175 1.36 17.38 -4.62
N ILE A 176 0.03 17.35 -4.47
CA ILE A 176 -0.91 17.70 -5.54
C ILE A 176 -0.79 19.18 -5.91
N ARG A 177 -0.67 20.10 -4.93
CA ARG A 177 -0.45 21.53 -5.19
C ARG A 177 0.84 21.78 -5.97
N GLU A 178 1.92 21.10 -5.57
CA GLU A 178 3.19 21.19 -6.28
C GLU A 178 3.08 20.68 -7.72
N TRP A 179 2.34 19.56 -7.91
CA TRP A 179 2.11 19.01 -9.25
C TRP A 179 1.33 19.98 -10.14
N ILE A 180 0.30 20.65 -9.58
CA ILE A 180 -0.47 21.68 -10.28
C ILE A 180 0.42 22.86 -10.71
N ASN A 181 1.37 23.26 -9.85
CA ASN A 181 2.27 24.36 -10.13
C ASN A 181 3.35 24.02 -11.18
N ASN A 182 3.74 22.76 -11.30
CA ASN A 182 4.81 22.29 -12.17
C ASN A 182 4.39 21.04 -12.98
N PRO A 183 3.37 21.15 -13.86
CA PRO A 183 2.80 19.97 -14.49
C PRO A 183 3.65 19.39 -15.62
N VAL A 184 4.49 20.18 -16.31
CA VAL A 184 5.08 19.78 -17.60
C VAL A 184 6.13 18.69 -17.45
N ASP A 185 7.10 18.88 -16.58
CA ASP A 185 8.28 18.01 -16.41
C ASP A 185 8.27 17.19 -15.13
N THR A 186 7.23 17.33 -14.31
CA THR A 186 7.07 16.66 -13.03
C THR A 186 6.17 15.42 -13.17
N HIS A 187 6.61 14.29 -12.62
CA HIS A 187 5.78 13.12 -12.40
C HIS A 187 5.56 12.90 -10.91
N TYR A 188 4.30 12.71 -10.53
CA TYR A 188 3.94 12.36 -9.16
C TYR A 188 3.95 10.84 -9.02
N ILE A 189 4.89 10.29 -8.24
CA ILE A 189 4.91 8.87 -7.88
C ILE A 189 4.00 8.68 -6.67
N ILE A 190 2.80 8.15 -6.89
CA ILE A 190 1.84 7.85 -5.83
C ILE A 190 2.14 6.46 -5.26
N GLY A 191 2.25 6.39 -3.92
CA GLY A 191 2.60 5.16 -3.20
C GLY A 191 1.44 4.24 -2.88
N SER A 192 0.22 4.66 -3.16
CA SER A 192 -1.02 3.99 -2.79
C SER A 192 -1.88 3.71 -4.03
N ALA A 193 -2.77 2.71 -3.96
CA ALA A 193 -3.75 2.44 -5.01
C ALA A 193 -4.96 3.41 -4.89
N ILE A 194 -4.65 4.71 -4.83
CA ILE A 194 -5.58 5.86 -4.76
C ILE A 194 -5.18 6.90 -5.80
N GLY A 195 -5.88 8.02 -5.81
CA GLY A 195 -5.59 9.10 -6.76
C GLY A 195 -6.46 9.03 -8.01
N PRO A 196 -6.31 10.00 -8.93
CA PRO A 196 -7.06 9.99 -10.18
C PRO A 196 -6.65 8.81 -11.06
N HIS A 197 -7.59 8.26 -11.83
CA HIS A 197 -7.22 7.29 -12.87
C HIS A 197 -6.16 7.90 -13.81
N PRO A 198 -5.07 7.17 -14.16
CA PRO A 198 -4.89 5.72 -14.06
C PRO A 198 -4.16 5.22 -12.79
N TYR A 199 -3.83 6.07 -11.82
CA TYR A 199 -2.99 5.69 -10.68
C TYR A 199 -3.47 4.43 -9.93
N PRO A 200 -4.76 4.27 -9.56
CA PRO A 200 -5.19 3.06 -8.86
C PRO A 200 -4.91 1.76 -9.63
N ASP A 201 -5.14 1.76 -10.95
CA ASP A 201 -4.87 0.59 -11.80
C ASP A 201 -3.37 0.39 -12.03
N MET A 202 -2.65 1.46 -12.35
CA MET A 202 -1.19 1.43 -12.59
C MET A 202 -0.42 0.90 -11.37
N VAL A 203 -0.71 1.43 -10.19
CA VAL A 203 -0.10 0.98 -8.93
C VAL A 203 -0.44 -0.48 -8.65
N THR A 204 -1.70 -0.88 -8.86
CA THR A 204 -2.14 -2.26 -8.68
C THR A 204 -1.38 -3.21 -9.60
N ARG A 205 -1.19 -2.86 -10.87
CA ARG A 205 -0.43 -3.67 -11.85
C ARG A 205 1.04 -3.81 -11.47
N PHE A 206 1.73 -2.74 -11.05
CA PHE A 206 3.12 -2.83 -10.59
C PHE A 206 3.27 -3.66 -9.31
N GLN A 207 2.25 -3.67 -8.47
CA GLN A 207 2.24 -4.50 -7.26
C GLN A 207 1.76 -5.93 -7.50
N SER A 208 1.13 -6.23 -8.64
CA SER A 208 0.55 -7.55 -8.92
C SER A 208 1.58 -8.69 -8.98
N ILE A 209 2.86 -8.35 -9.12
CA ILE A 209 3.97 -9.30 -9.00
C ILE A 209 3.91 -10.09 -7.66
N ILE A 210 3.32 -9.50 -6.61
CA ILE A 210 3.12 -10.16 -5.31
C ILE A 210 2.24 -11.40 -5.48
N SER A 211 1.05 -11.23 -6.07
CA SER A 211 0.11 -12.35 -6.27
C SER A 211 0.54 -13.30 -7.39
N GLU A 212 1.23 -12.81 -8.41
CA GLU A 212 1.83 -13.66 -9.44
C GLU A 212 2.82 -14.64 -8.82
N GLU A 213 3.73 -14.15 -7.99
CA GLU A 213 4.69 -15.00 -7.30
C GLU A 213 4.03 -15.95 -6.29
N ILE A 214 2.97 -15.53 -5.58
CA ILE A 214 2.21 -16.39 -4.69
C ILE A 214 1.70 -17.62 -5.47
N LYS A 215 1.13 -17.45 -6.66
CA LYS A 215 0.56 -18.54 -7.45
C LYS A 215 1.59 -19.62 -7.77
N TRP A 216 2.70 -19.26 -8.39
CA TRP A 216 3.69 -20.27 -8.78
C TRP A 216 4.45 -20.85 -7.57
N GLN A 217 4.72 -20.04 -6.52
CA GLN A 217 5.35 -20.55 -5.29
C GLN A 217 4.45 -21.52 -4.52
N LEU A 218 3.13 -21.31 -4.51
CA LEU A 218 2.18 -22.27 -3.95
C LEU A 218 2.10 -23.53 -4.81
N LYS A 219 2.18 -23.38 -6.14
CA LYS A 219 2.25 -24.56 -7.03
C LYS A 219 3.41 -25.47 -6.69
N GLU A 220 4.58 -24.90 -6.41
CA GLU A 220 5.75 -25.66 -6.00
C GLU A 220 5.61 -26.30 -4.61
N LYS A 221 4.97 -25.59 -3.65
CA LYS A 221 4.91 -26.01 -2.24
C LYS A 221 3.71 -26.89 -1.90
N GLU A 222 2.55 -26.63 -2.51
CA GLU A 222 1.26 -27.25 -2.17
C GLU A 222 0.63 -27.99 -3.35
N GLY A 223 1.25 -27.95 -4.56
CA GLY A 223 0.72 -28.55 -5.78
C GLY A 223 -0.48 -27.81 -6.38
N ARG A 224 -0.87 -26.64 -5.83
CA ARG A 224 -1.98 -25.79 -6.30
C ARG A 224 -1.58 -24.33 -6.35
N GLU A 225 -2.15 -23.57 -7.29
CA GLU A 225 -1.82 -22.15 -7.47
C GLU A 225 -2.63 -21.23 -6.55
N ASN A 226 -3.85 -21.60 -6.21
CA ASN A 226 -4.76 -20.80 -5.42
C ASN A 226 -4.72 -21.20 -3.94
N PRO A 227 -4.51 -20.25 -2.99
CA PRO A 227 -4.72 -20.47 -1.58
C PRO A 227 -6.21 -20.51 -1.25
N ASP A 228 -6.59 -20.88 -0.03
CA ASP A 228 -7.97 -20.72 0.42
C ASP A 228 -8.24 -19.25 0.82
N TYR A 229 -7.22 -18.55 1.34
CA TYR A 229 -7.35 -17.15 1.74
C TYR A 229 -6.07 -16.36 1.42
N VAL A 230 -6.25 -15.11 0.99
CA VAL A 230 -5.21 -14.09 0.92
C VAL A 230 -5.56 -12.95 1.87
N VAL A 231 -4.60 -12.56 2.71
CA VAL A 231 -4.77 -11.56 3.76
C VAL A 231 -3.77 -10.43 3.60
N ALA A 232 -4.24 -9.19 3.68
CA ALA A 232 -3.36 -8.02 3.70
C ALA A 232 -3.96 -6.89 4.53
N CYS A 233 -3.09 -6.07 5.15
CA CYS A 233 -3.52 -4.82 5.77
C CYS A 233 -3.86 -3.79 4.69
N ILE A 234 -4.87 -2.96 4.95
CA ILE A 234 -5.30 -1.89 4.06
C ILE A 234 -5.20 -0.51 4.73
N GLY A 235 -4.14 0.21 4.42
CA GLY A 235 -3.94 1.62 4.74
C GLY A 235 -3.64 2.36 3.44
N GLY A 236 -2.37 2.39 2.99
CA GLY A 236 -1.97 2.85 1.65
C GLY A 236 -2.40 1.94 0.50
N ARG A 237 -2.95 0.78 0.77
CA ARG A 237 -3.71 -0.15 -0.09
C ARG A 237 -2.96 -0.80 -1.25
N SER A 238 -1.73 -0.37 -1.55
CA SER A 238 -0.98 -0.90 -2.68
C SER A 238 -0.53 -2.36 -2.46
N ASN A 239 -0.13 -2.73 -1.22
CA ASN A 239 0.20 -4.12 -0.91
C ASN A 239 -1.02 -5.05 -1.08
N ALA A 240 -2.16 -4.63 -0.56
CA ALA A 240 -3.42 -5.39 -0.64
C ALA A 240 -3.88 -5.55 -2.10
N ALA A 241 -3.86 -4.46 -2.89
CA ALA A 241 -4.20 -4.51 -4.32
C ALA A 241 -3.31 -5.50 -5.06
N GLY A 242 -1.99 -5.47 -4.83
CA GLY A 242 -1.05 -6.41 -5.43
C GLY A 242 -1.23 -7.85 -4.96
N THR A 243 -1.50 -8.05 -3.68
CA THR A 243 -1.74 -9.38 -3.10
C THR A 243 -3.01 -10.04 -3.65
N TYR A 244 -4.05 -9.23 -3.95
CA TYR A 244 -5.34 -9.75 -4.39
C TYR A 244 -5.46 -9.88 -5.91
N TYR A 245 -4.65 -9.18 -6.70
CA TYR A 245 -4.86 -8.95 -8.13
C TYR A 245 -5.22 -10.22 -8.92
N HIS A 246 -4.41 -11.27 -8.85
CA HIS A 246 -4.64 -12.51 -9.58
C HIS A 246 -5.70 -13.43 -8.94
N PHE A 247 -6.24 -13.03 -7.79
CA PHE A 247 -7.30 -13.77 -7.08
C PHE A 247 -8.66 -13.05 -7.13
N LEU A 248 -8.73 -11.85 -7.72
CA LEU A 248 -9.96 -11.06 -7.78
C LEU A 248 -11.12 -11.82 -8.44
N HIS A 249 -10.82 -12.59 -9.47
CA HIS A 249 -11.79 -13.37 -10.26
C HIS A 249 -11.85 -14.86 -9.89
N GLU A 250 -11.15 -15.28 -8.84
CA GLU A 250 -11.14 -16.66 -8.33
C GLU A 250 -12.12 -16.75 -7.14
N PRO A 251 -13.38 -17.16 -7.36
CA PRO A 251 -14.41 -17.10 -6.30
C PRO A 251 -14.12 -18.02 -5.12
N GLU A 252 -13.32 -19.05 -5.31
CA GLU A 252 -12.90 -19.99 -4.26
C GLU A 252 -11.85 -19.41 -3.33
N VAL A 253 -11.16 -18.34 -3.70
CA VAL A 253 -10.15 -17.68 -2.85
C VAL A 253 -10.82 -16.59 -2.02
N GLY A 254 -10.81 -16.74 -0.69
CA GLY A 254 -11.27 -15.71 0.24
C GLY A 254 -10.30 -14.53 0.27
N ILE A 255 -10.80 -13.31 0.04
CA ILE A 255 -10.03 -12.07 0.15
C ILE A 255 -10.31 -11.44 1.51
N ILE A 256 -9.28 -11.28 2.34
CA ILE A 256 -9.40 -10.69 3.67
C ILE A 256 -8.59 -9.40 3.74
N ALA A 257 -9.29 -8.31 3.99
CA ALA A 257 -8.75 -6.97 4.13
C ALA A 257 -8.80 -6.52 5.59
N VAL A 258 -7.67 -6.08 6.15
CA VAL A 258 -7.58 -5.72 7.56
C VAL A 258 -7.28 -4.23 7.71
N GLU A 259 -8.22 -3.50 8.31
CA GLU A 259 -8.14 -2.06 8.59
C GLU A 259 -7.73 -1.79 10.04
N ALA A 260 -7.10 -0.64 10.25
CA ALA A 260 -6.80 -0.16 11.60
C ALA A 260 -8.05 0.46 12.24
N ALA A 261 -8.47 -0.11 13.37
CA ALA A 261 -9.53 0.46 14.20
C ALA A 261 -9.00 1.43 15.27
N GLY A 262 -7.69 1.63 15.36
CA GLY A 262 -7.09 2.50 16.36
C GLY A 262 -7.46 2.07 17.78
N LYS A 263 -8.15 2.95 18.50
CA LYS A 263 -8.66 2.67 19.86
C LYS A 263 -10.03 1.96 19.88
N GLY A 264 -10.51 1.53 18.72
CA GLY A 264 -11.82 0.92 18.51
C GLY A 264 -12.63 1.68 17.47
N VAL A 265 -13.49 0.97 16.72
CA VAL A 265 -14.28 1.56 15.60
C VAL A 265 -15.09 2.76 16.09
N ASP A 266 -15.77 2.64 17.24
CA ASP A 266 -16.69 3.65 17.79
C ASP A 266 -16.02 4.64 18.75
N SER A 267 -14.69 4.60 18.88
CA SER A 267 -13.94 5.42 19.86
C SER A 267 -13.75 6.88 19.45
N GLY A 268 -14.05 7.23 18.21
CA GLY A 268 -13.68 8.52 17.61
C GLY A 268 -12.19 8.60 17.20
N HIS A 269 -11.40 7.56 17.47
CA HIS A 269 -9.98 7.43 17.12
C HIS A 269 -9.77 6.13 16.33
N SER A 270 -10.16 6.13 15.08
CA SER A 270 -10.16 4.96 14.21
C SER A 270 -9.83 5.36 12.76
N ALA A 271 -9.30 4.42 11.98
CA ALA A 271 -9.10 4.54 10.53
C ALA A 271 -9.87 3.45 9.77
N ALA A 272 -10.87 2.81 10.39
CA ALA A 272 -11.69 1.74 9.79
C ALA A 272 -12.70 2.31 8.78
N THR A 273 -12.20 2.71 7.62
CA THR A 273 -12.96 3.39 6.57
C THR A 273 -14.10 2.51 6.01
N SER A 274 -13.96 1.17 5.96
CA SER A 274 -15.04 0.28 5.48
C SER A 274 -16.27 0.32 6.39
N LYS A 275 -16.09 0.64 7.67
CA LYS A 275 -17.18 0.75 8.67
C LYS A 275 -17.70 2.17 8.83
N LEU A 276 -16.82 3.16 8.82
CA LEU A 276 -17.14 4.55 9.16
C LEU A 276 -17.28 5.43 7.92
N GLY A 277 -16.77 5.00 6.78
CA GLY A 277 -16.72 5.79 5.56
C GLY A 277 -18.07 5.86 4.82
N LYS A 278 -18.24 6.94 4.08
CA LYS A 278 -19.31 7.17 3.11
C LYS A 278 -18.70 7.42 1.74
N VAL A 279 -19.52 7.31 0.70
CA VAL A 279 -19.07 7.64 -0.66
C VAL A 279 -18.78 9.13 -0.76
N GLY A 280 -17.60 9.45 -1.28
CA GLY A 280 -17.16 10.83 -1.51
C GLY A 280 -15.96 10.88 -2.45
N VAL A 281 -15.37 12.05 -2.60
CA VAL A 281 -14.18 12.28 -3.45
C VAL A 281 -13.01 12.77 -2.60
N ILE A 282 -11.88 12.11 -2.72
CA ILE A 282 -10.64 12.53 -2.06
C ILE A 282 -9.45 12.29 -3.00
N HIS A 283 -8.51 13.23 -3.05
CA HIS A 283 -7.27 13.16 -3.83
C HIS A 283 -7.48 12.69 -5.27
N GLY A 284 -8.58 13.16 -5.90
CA GLY A 284 -8.85 12.93 -7.30
C GLY A 284 -9.59 11.63 -7.65
N CYS A 285 -10.07 10.84 -6.67
CA CYS A 285 -10.90 9.66 -6.94
C CYS A 285 -12.16 9.60 -6.07
N LYS A 286 -13.25 9.06 -6.63
CA LYS A 286 -14.46 8.70 -5.89
C LYS A 286 -14.23 7.38 -5.16
N THR A 287 -14.49 7.37 -3.85
CA THR A 287 -14.25 6.20 -3.01
C THR A 287 -15.08 6.27 -1.71
N HIS A 288 -14.91 5.30 -0.80
CA HIS A 288 -15.32 5.43 0.58
C HIS A 288 -14.31 6.28 1.36
N LEU A 289 -14.78 7.27 2.10
CA LEU A 289 -13.96 8.11 2.96
C LEU A 289 -14.67 8.48 4.26
N MET A 290 -13.89 8.70 5.31
CA MET A 290 -14.40 9.16 6.59
C MET A 290 -14.68 10.65 6.52
N GLN A 291 -15.96 11.02 6.71
CA GLN A 291 -16.41 12.41 6.61
C GLN A 291 -17.58 12.68 7.55
N THR A 292 -17.66 13.92 8.00
CA THR A 292 -18.80 14.43 8.76
C THR A 292 -20.06 14.50 7.87
N PRO A 293 -21.27 14.71 8.44
CA PRO A 293 -22.48 14.95 7.65
C PRO A 293 -22.37 16.13 6.67
N ASP A 294 -21.53 17.13 7.00
CA ASP A 294 -21.28 18.32 6.17
C ASP A 294 -20.18 18.10 5.12
N GLY A 295 -19.65 16.86 5.01
CA GLY A 295 -18.66 16.48 4.00
C GLY A 295 -17.20 16.83 4.36
N GLN A 296 -16.92 17.30 5.58
CA GLN A 296 -15.55 17.52 6.04
C GLN A 296 -14.86 16.19 6.33
N ILE A 297 -13.59 16.09 6.00
CA ILE A 297 -12.79 14.89 6.31
C ILE A 297 -12.68 14.71 7.82
N THR A 298 -13.08 13.55 8.32
CA THR A 298 -12.82 13.14 9.69
C THR A 298 -11.38 12.64 9.77
N GLU A 299 -10.63 13.13 10.75
CA GLU A 299 -9.25 12.68 10.93
C GLU A 299 -9.21 11.21 11.33
N PRO A 300 -8.46 10.39 10.58
CA PRO A 300 -8.24 9.01 10.95
C PRO A 300 -7.27 8.93 12.13
N TYR A 301 -7.22 7.77 12.79
CA TYR A 301 -6.25 7.50 13.83
C TYR A 301 -5.80 6.03 13.78
N SER A 302 -4.49 5.81 13.82
CA SER A 302 -3.84 4.53 14.06
C SER A 302 -2.46 4.76 14.66
N ILE A 303 -1.99 3.82 15.51
CA ILE A 303 -0.60 3.75 15.95
C ILE A 303 0.36 3.59 14.76
N SER A 304 -0.14 3.01 13.67
CA SER A 304 0.60 2.84 12.41
C SER A 304 0.37 4.03 11.48
N ALA A 305 1.41 4.86 11.27
CA ALA A 305 1.37 6.00 10.37
C ALA A 305 1.06 5.61 8.90
N GLY A 306 1.33 4.37 8.50
CA GLY A 306 1.01 3.86 7.15
C GLY A 306 -0.45 3.46 6.96
N LEU A 307 -1.24 3.33 8.06
CA LEU A 307 -2.68 3.04 8.04
C LEU A 307 -3.53 4.26 8.40
N ASP A 308 -2.90 5.34 8.81
CA ASP A 308 -3.55 6.59 9.22
C ASP A 308 -3.98 7.43 8.01
N TYR A 309 -5.07 7.02 7.35
CA TYR A 309 -5.60 7.68 6.16
C TYR A 309 -7.13 7.56 6.09
N PRO A 310 -7.85 8.65 5.77
CA PRO A 310 -9.30 8.73 5.92
C PRO A 310 -10.12 8.07 4.81
N GLY A 311 -9.50 7.45 3.81
CA GLY A 311 -10.20 6.88 2.66
C GLY A 311 -9.73 5.49 2.28
N VAL A 312 -10.37 4.76 1.37
CA VAL A 312 -9.89 3.51 0.76
C VAL A 312 -9.65 3.67 -0.73
N GLY A 313 -8.82 2.80 -1.34
CA GLY A 313 -8.68 2.79 -2.79
C GLY A 313 -9.97 2.35 -3.48
N PRO A 314 -10.24 2.83 -4.71
CA PRO A 314 -11.50 2.53 -5.42
C PRO A 314 -11.73 1.03 -5.65
N LEU A 315 -10.68 0.25 -5.92
CA LEU A 315 -10.79 -1.21 -5.99
C LEU A 315 -11.30 -1.79 -4.65
N HIS A 316 -10.74 -1.35 -3.52
CA HIS A 316 -11.13 -1.87 -2.20
C HIS A 316 -12.54 -1.44 -1.79
N ALA A 317 -12.96 -0.21 -2.16
CA ALA A 317 -14.33 0.23 -1.98
C ALA A 317 -15.30 -0.67 -2.77
N HIS A 318 -14.94 -1.03 -3.99
CA HIS A 318 -15.72 -1.96 -4.82
C HIS A 318 -15.75 -3.38 -4.23
N LEU A 319 -14.63 -3.89 -3.71
CA LEU A 319 -14.59 -5.19 -3.02
C LEU A 319 -15.47 -5.21 -1.77
N ALA A 320 -15.50 -4.13 -1.00
CA ALA A 320 -16.37 -4.00 0.18
C ALA A 320 -17.85 -3.94 -0.22
N GLN A 321 -18.20 -3.09 -1.20
CA GLN A 321 -19.58 -2.92 -1.66
C GLN A 321 -20.18 -4.19 -2.26
N THR A 322 -19.37 -4.96 -2.97
CA THR A 322 -19.83 -6.19 -3.64
C THR A 322 -19.78 -7.43 -2.75
N GLY A 323 -19.22 -7.33 -1.54
CA GLY A 323 -19.02 -8.48 -0.67
C GLY A 323 -17.95 -9.46 -1.16
N ARG A 324 -17.12 -9.07 -2.15
CA ARG A 324 -16.02 -9.91 -2.64
C ARG A 324 -14.88 -10.00 -1.63
N GLY A 325 -14.67 -8.95 -0.85
CA GLY A 325 -13.69 -8.89 0.23
C GLY A 325 -14.38 -8.91 1.60
N GLU A 326 -13.83 -9.68 2.54
CA GLU A 326 -14.20 -9.67 3.95
C GLU A 326 -13.30 -8.67 4.69
N PHE A 327 -13.89 -7.68 5.38
CA PHE A 327 -13.17 -6.59 6.02
C PHE A 327 -13.19 -6.73 7.53
N PHE A 328 -12.01 -6.78 8.13
CA PHE A 328 -11.79 -6.82 9.56
C PHE A 328 -11.24 -5.48 10.05
N SER A 329 -11.71 -5.05 11.20
CA SER A 329 -11.20 -3.86 11.90
C SER A 329 -10.43 -4.31 13.14
N VAL A 330 -9.14 -3.97 13.21
CA VAL A 330 -8.19 -4.42 14.23
C VAL A 330 -7.74 -3.22 15.05
N THR A 331 -7.80 -3.33 16.39
CA THR A 331 -7.31 -2.27 17.28
C THR A 331 -5.78 -2.20 17.30
N ASP A 332 -5.26 -1.07 17.77
CA ASP A 332 -3.82 -0.90 17.98
C ASP A 332 -3.27 -1.99 18.92
N ASP A 333 -3.99 -2.33 19.98
CA ASP A 333 -3.59 -3.37 20.94
C ASP A 333 -3.54 -4.76 20.28
N ASP A 334 -4.55 -5.12 19.48
CA ASP A 334 -4.57 -6.38 18.76
C ASP A 334 -3.39 -6.47 17.79
N ALA A 335 -3.12 -5.40 17.04
CA ALA A 335 -2.02 -5.34 16.09
C ALA A 335 -0.65 -5.46 16.78
N MET A 336 -0.42 -4.72 17.87
CA MET A 336 0.84 -4.78 18.61
C MET A 336 1.07 -6.18 19.20
N ASN A 337 0.05 -6.79 19.78
CA ASN A 337 0.13 -8.16 20.32
C ASN A 337 0.37 -9.20 19.22
N ALA A 338 -0.27 -9.09 18.05
CA ALA A 338 -0.04 -9.96 16.90
C ALA A 338 1.40 -9.82 16.37
N GLY A 339 1.94 -8.59 16.32
CA GLY A 339 3.32 -8.33 15.93
C GLY A 339 4.33 -8.97 16.89
N LEU A 340 4.12 -8.83 18.21
CA LEU A 340 4.95 -9.48 19.22
C LEU A 340 4.84 -11.01 19.14
N GLN A 341 3.64 -11.54 18.88
CA GLN A 341 3.43 -12.96 18.70
C GLN A 341 4.19 -13.51 17.49
N LEU A 342 4.09 -12.87 16.33
CA LEU A 342 4.88 -13.24 15.15
C LEU A 342 6.37 -13.24 15.45
N THR A 343 6.83 -12.21 16.16
CA THR A 343 8.24 -12.08 16.57
C THR A 343 8.69 -13.27 17.44
N LYS A 344 7.90 -13.65 18.43
CA LYS A 344 8.22 -14.76 19.35
C LYS A 344 8.09 -16.15 18.71
N LEU A 345 7.17 -16.30 17.74
CA LEU A 345 6.93 -17.58 17.09
C LEU A 345 7.87 -17.83 15.90
N GLU A 346 8.11 -16.81 15.08
CA GLU A 346 8.83 -16.98 13.82
C GLU A 346 10.15 -16.19 13.74
N GLY A 347 10.49 -15.41 14.78
CA GLY A 347 11.72 -14.59 14.78
C GLY A 347 11.66 -13.42 13.78
N ILE A 348 10.47 -12.94 13.45
CA ILE A 348 10.25 -11.88 12.46
C ILE A 348 9.57 -10.70 13.13
N ILE A 349 10.23 -9.54 13.17
CA ILE A 349 9.63 -8.29 13.65
C ILE A 349 8.95 -7.60 12.47
N PRO A 350 7.60 -7.57 12.41
CA PRO A 350 6.89 -6.94 11.30
C PRO A 350 6.81 -5.42 11.48
N ALA A 351 6.63 -4.68 10.39
CA ALA A 351 6.10 -3.33 10.47
C ALA A 351 4.71 -3.35 11.13
N ILE A 352 4.34 -2.32 11.87
CA ILE A 352 3.05 -2.26 12.58
C ILE A 352 1.88 -2.34 11.59
N GLU A 353 2.03 -1.80 10.39
CA GLU A 353 1.07 -2.02 9.29
C GLU A 353 0.81 -3.50 9.05
N SER A 354 1.87 -4.28 8.89
CA SER A 354 1.76 -5.72 8.64
C SER A 354 1.22 -6.47 9.84
N ALA A 355 1.54 -6.03 11.06
CA ALA A 355 1.04 -6.63 12.30
C ALA A 355 -0.50 -6.67 12.36
N HIS A 356 -1.18 -5.64 11.83
CA HIS A 356 -2.65 -5.65 11.70
C HIS A 356 -3.16 -6.86 10.92
N ALA A 357 -2.49 -7.23 9.80
CA ALA A 357 -2.91 -8.38 9.01
C ALA A 357 -2.83 -9.70 9.78
N PHE A 358 -1.86 -9.83 10.69
CA PHE A 358 -1.71 -11.03 11.51
C PHE A 358 -2.78 -11.16 12.61
N ALA A 359 -3.31 -10.05 13.10
CA ALA A 359 -4.34 -10.07 14.15
C ALA A 359 -5.65 -10.75 13.71
N VAL A 360 -5.89 -10.87 12.39
CA VAL A 360 -7.06 -11.62 11.89
C VAL A 360 -7.04 -13.09 12.28
N LEU A 361 -5.87 -13.67 12.55
CA LEU A 361 -5.75 -15.07 12.97
C LEU A 361 -6.40 -15.30 14.34
N ASP A 362 -6.53 -14.29 15.18
CA ASP A 362 -7.25 -14.35 16.46
C ASP A 362 -8.76 -14.06 16.29
N GLN A 363 -9.16 -13.38 15.22
CA GLN A 363 -10.56 -12.98 14.98
C GLN A 363 -11.34 -13.95 14.10
N LYS A 364 -10.65 -14.70 13.22
CA LYS A 364 -11.26 -15.66 12.30
C LYS A 364 -10.70 -17.07 12.48
N LYS A 365 -11.59 -18.03 12.62
CA LYS A 365 -11.22 -19.46 12.63
C LYS A 365 -11.10 -19.97 11.19
N PHE A 366 -9.94 -20.52 10.87
CA PHE A 366 -9.66 -21.24 9.64
C PHE A 366 -9.75 -22.74 9.85
N LYS A 367 -9.97 -23.50 8.78
CA LYS A 367 -9.95 -24.96 8.84
C LYS A 367 -8.50 -25.46 8.88
N PRO A 368 -8.23 -26.64 9.47
CA PRO A 368 -6.88 -27.22 9.46
C PRO A 368 -6.31 -27.46 8.06
N THR A 369 -7.19 -27.62 7.07
CA THR A 369 -6.83 -27.84 5.66
C THR A 369 -6.63 -26.55 4.87
N ASP A 370 -7.06 -25.41 5.41
CA ASP A 370 -6.95 -24.13 4.70
C ASP A 370 -5.48 -23.69 4.57
N VAL A 371 -5.16 -23.12 3.42
CA VAL A 371 -3.91 -22.43 3.16
C VAL A 371 -4.18 -20.93 3.18
N VAL A 372 -3.64 -20.26 4.17
CA VAL A 372 -3.79 -18.82 4.39
C VAL A 372 -2.47 -18.13 4.04
N VAL A 373 -2.49 -17.25 3.06
CA VAL A 373 -1.32 -16.45 2.68
C VAL A 373 -1.48 -15.04 3.21
N ILE A 374 -0.57 -14.60 4.08
CA ILE A 374 -0.55 -13.26 4.65
C ILE A 374 0.58 -12.44 4.01
N SER A 375 0.25 -11.27 3.50
CA SER A 375 1.25 -10.33 2.99
C SER A 375 1.98 -9.66 4.16
N LEU A 376 3.24 -10.06 4.38
CA LEU A 376 4.16 -9.38 5.28
C LEU A 376 4.80 -8.23 4.52
N SER A 377 4.09 -7.11 4.47
CA SER A 377 4.31 -6.00 3.54
C SER A 377 5.54 -5.14 3.85
N GLY A 378 6.06 -5.20 5.09
CA GLY A 378 7.23 -4.45 5.51
C GLY A 378 7.82 -4.94 6.82
N ARG A 379 9.11 -4.63 7.05
CA ARG A 379 9.85 -4.99 8.26
C ARG A 379 9.71 -3.93 9.37
N GLY A 380 9.86 -4.35 10.60
CA GLY A 380 9.61 -3.54 11.79
C GLY A 380 10.76 -2.65 12.26
N ASP A 381 11.90 -2.60 11.57
CA ASP A 381 13.06 -1.78 12.00
C ASP A 381 12.71 -0.30 12.20
N LYS A 382 11.78 0.21 11.40
CA LYS A 382 11.31 1.61 11.49
C LYS A 382 10.39 1.86 12.70
N ASP A 383 9.81 0.80 13.25
CA ASP A 383 8.79 0.85 14.30
C ASP A 383 9.30 0.32 15.64
N LEU A 384 10.61 0.06 15.73
CA LEU A 384 11.19 -0.55 16.94
C LEU A 384 10.97 0.30 18.18
N ASP A 385 11.09 1.63 18.06
CA ASP A 385 10.83 2.56 19.18
C ASP A 385 9.37 2.45 19.66
N ASN A 386 8.40 2.32 18.76
CA ASN A 386 7.00 2.11 19.12
C ASN A 386 6.79 0.78 19.87
N TYR A 387 7.47 -0.29 19.43
CA TYR A 387 7.43 -1.59 20.14
C TYR A 387 8.07 -1.50 21.52
N ILE A 388 9.21 -0.81 21.66
CA ILE A 388 9.90 -0.59 22.94
C ILE A 388 8.98 0.19 23.90
N GLU A 389 8.40 1.29 23.46
CA GLU A 389 7.51 2.12 24.28
C GLU A 389 6.27 1.35 24.72
N TYR A 390 5.61 0.68 23.78
CA TYR A 390 4.36 -0.05 24.03
C TYR A 390 4.55 -1.22 25.00
N PHE A 391 5.59 -2.04 24.83
CA PHE A 391 5.85 -3.23 25.65
C PHE A 391 6.80 -2.98 26.83
N LYS A 392 7.31 -1.75 26.97
CA LYS A 392 8.28 -1.36 28.04
C LYS A 392 9.51 -2.29 28.06
N LEU A 393 10.09 -2.55 26.88
CA LEU A 393 11.24 -3.41 26.69
C LEU A 393 12.54 -2.76 27.18
#